data_6aa3b1a45486827bd113ee8fae7f6148
#
_entry.id   6aa3b1a45486827bd113ee8fae7f6148
#
_cell.length_a   1.000
_cell.length_b   1.000
_cell.length_c   1.000
_cell.angle_alpha   90.00
_cell.angle_beta   90.00
_cell.angle_gamma   90.00
#
_symmetry.space_group_name_H-M   'P 1'
#
loop_
_entity.id
_entity.type
_entity.pdbx_description
1 polymer ?
#
loop_
_entity_poly.entity_id
_entity_poly.type
_entity_poly.pdbx_seq_one_letter_code
_entity_poly.pdbx_strand_id
1 'polypeptide(L)'
;MLLKKKKRNIWLAILTMSLVLEGCGAMGGNVKSQIQGKSNQTEVLALLETEPILDYEVPNVFPSILVNRIGYEAGAEKIAFITGEKLPVQYHIVNSKTRDIVLSGNIVISEFNEKTKEYIAYADFSTLTEEGTYFLECDKIGRSYDFTIQEDTHEMLMTECINSLKDIRKNLSKEDVKEVCSSISILLLSYELYGAVYDRQTQDNYLPKLIEEVKAYVQQLLEWQDTETGAMMNGETPLYEETAWLTAVLAKFSYTYQKFDSAYANACLQASDKAWKYLEKQDVEIESGLLFYGATELYRATGKYMYYASVKELGAGLSLNLVEEAQTFGTLTYASTKRKVDVDLCGRLLGVLLNRAEQIAEQAQENSFGIGCSIKEESLEEILWDAMIISSMDYVITNNEYATMIQNYQNYIAGLNETAVNFIQFPNKIQFDIDEKEEMSNLIGLDYVNTASYIMILSEIMSHEQEE
;
A
#
# COMPACT_ATOMS: atom_id res chain seq x y z
N MET A 1 -6.61 -26.02 -3.16
CA MET A 1 -7.97 -26.46 -3.59
C MET A 1 -9.11 -25.67 -2.97
N LEU A 2 -8.94 -25.09 -1.77
CA LEU A 2 -9.92 -24.20 -1.10
C LEU A 2 -9.90 -22.75 -1.64
N LEU A 3 -8.74 -22.24 -2.03
CA LEU A 3 -8.57 -20.90 -2.61
C LEU A 3 -9.28 -20.73 -3.96
N LYS A 4 -9.22 -21.75 -4.84
CA LYS A 4 -9.97 -21.72 -6.12
C LYS A 4 -11.50 -21.67 -5.95
N LYS A 5 -12.03 -22.16 -4.79
CA LYS A 5 -13.46 -22.05 -4.50
C LYS A 5 -13.86 -20.66 -3.98
N LYS A 6 -12.92 -19.91 -3.34
CA LYS A 6 -13.20 -18.56 -2.83
C LYS A 6 -13.34 -17.54 -3.98
N LYS A 7 -12.43 -17.60 -4.96
CA LYS A 7 -12.52 -16.76 -6.18
C LYS A 7 -13.86 -16.95 -6.93
N ARG A 8 -14.39 -18.17 -6.97
CA ARG A 8 -15.60 -18.50 -7.74
C ARG A 8 -16.91 -17.89 -7.18
N ASN A 9 -16.97 -17.55 -5.91
CA ASN A 9 -18.19 -16.96 -5.31
C ASN A 9 -18.24 -15.44 -5.44
N ILE A 10 -17.08 -14.78 -5.53
CA ILE A 10 -16.97 -13.33 -5.83
C ILE A 10 -17.30 -13.10 -7.31
N TRP A 11 -16.84 -14.00 -8.20
CA TRP A 11 -17.15 -13.98 -9.62
C TRP A 11 -18.67 -14.02 -9.93
N LEU A 12 -19.48 -14.65 -9.09
CA LEU A 12 -20.92 -14.69 -9.34
C LEU A 12 -21.63 -13.34 -9.10
N ALA A 13 -21.09 -12.51 -8.20
CA ALA A 13 -21.58 -11.15 -7.98
C ALA A 13 -21.10 -10.18 -9.08
N ILE A 14 -19.90 -10.41 -9.61
CA ILE A 14 -19.28 -9.58 -10.67
C ILE A 14 -19.84 -9.94 -12.06
N LEU A 15 -20.17 -11.22 -12.31
CA LEU A 15 -20.74 -11.63 -13.61
C LEU A 15 -22.11 -10.96 -13.89
N THR A 16 -22.82 -10.53 -12.87
CA THR A 16 -24.05 -9.73 -13.06
C THR A 16 -23.77 -8.25 -13.33
N MET A 17 -22.58 -7.74 -12.98
CA MET A 17 -22.16 -6.36 -13.29
C MET A 17 -21.58 -6.21 -14.71
N SER A 18 -20.87 -7.23 -15.22
CA SER A 18 -20.30 -7.16 -16.59
C SER A 18 -21.37 -7.07 -17.71
N LEU A 19 -22.64 -7.30 -17.42
CA LEU A 19 -23.74 -7.08 -18.35
C LEU A 19 -24.24 -5.62 -18.40
N VAL A 20 -23.75 -4.74 -17.53
CA VAL A 20 -24.11 -3.31 -17.52
C VAL A 20 -23.00 -2.43 -18.14
N LEU A 21 -21.79 -2.97 -18.29
CA LEU A 21 -20.61 -2.24 -18.78
C LEU A 21 -20.28 -2.47 -20.26
N GLU A 22 -21.18 -3.08 -21.05
CA GLU A 22 -21.01 -3.23 -22.50
C GLU A 22 -21.11 -1.91 -23.30
N GLY A 23 -20.70 -0.78 -22.73
CA GLY A 23 -20.72 0.53 -23.37
C GLY A 23 -19.36 1.23 -23.51
N CYS A 24 -18.31 0.79 -22.85
CA CYS A 24 -16.99 1.39 -23.00
C CYS A 24 -16.02 0.42 -23.69
N GLY A 25 -15.52 0.85 -24.85
CA GLY A 25 -14.81 0.03 -25.80
C GLY A 25 -13.49 -0.51 -25.26
N ALA A 26 -13.26 -1.76 -25.61
CA ALA A 26 -11.99 -2.44 -25.45
C ALA A 26 -10.83 -1.62 -26.02
N MET A 27 -9.94 -1.13 -25.18
CA MET A 27 -8.57 -0.80 -25.54
C MET A 27 -7.60 -1.52 -24.60
N GLY A 28 -7.56 -2.84 -24.73
CA GLY A 28 -6.44 -3.64 -24.28
C GLY A 28 -5.26 -3.42 -25.23
N GLY A 29 -4.47 -2.39 -25.02
CA GLY A 29 -3.24 -2.16 -25.76
C GLY A 29 -2.06 -2.48 -24.86
N ASN A 30 -1.27 -3.47 -25.27
CA ASN A 30 0.02 -3.79 -24.69
C ASN A 30 0.85 -2.52 -24.46
N VAL A 31 1.13 -2.16 -23.21
CA VAL A 31 1.96 -1.01 -22.82
C VAL A 31 3.37 -1.08 -23.42
N LYS A 32 3.85 -2.26 -23.81
CA LYS A 32 5.11 -2.41 -24.58
C LYS A 32 5.09 -1.80 -25.99
N SER A 33 3.94 -1.36 -26.53
CA SER A 33 3.86 -0.87 -27.92
C SER A 33 3.57 0.63 -28.06
N GLN A 34 3.35 1.38 -26.98
CA GLN A 34 3.01 2.81 -27.08
C GLN A 34 4.10 3.78 -26.65
N ILE A 35 5.26 3.33 -26.17
CA ILE A 35 6.46 4.18 -26.03
C ILE A 35 7.16 4.39 -27.40
N GLN A 36 6.42 4.33 -28.48
CA GLN A 36 6.84 4.83 -29.78
C GLN A 36 6.19 6.18 -30.06
N GLY A 37 6.42 7.16 -29.17
CA GLY A 37 6.39 8.54 -29.58
C GLY A 37 7.42 8.70 -30.71
N LYS A 38 6.99 9.14 -31.87
CA LYS A 38 7.86 9.47 -33.01
C LYS A 38 8.76 10.66 -32.64
N SER A 39 9.75 10.45 -31.80
CA SER A 39 10.93 11.31 -31.73
C SER A 39 11.89 10.82 -32.80
N ASN A 40 12.33 11.68 -33.66
CA ASN A 40 13.36 11.36 -34.64
C ASN A 40 14.57 10.80 -33.90
N GLN A 41 14.87 9.51 -34.08
CA GLN A 41 16.03 8.85 -33.46
C GLN A 41 17.33 9.67 -33.66
N THR A 42 17.41 10.43 -34.72
CA THR A 42 18.55 11.31 -35.04
C THR A 42 18.65 12.52 -34.12
N GLU A 43 17.54 13.11 -33.66
CA GLU A 43 17.55 14.23 -32.72
C GLU A 43 17.85 13.75 -31.31
N VAL A 44 17.34 12.57 -30.91
CA VAL A 44 17.62 11.94 -29.61
C VAL A 44 19.10 11.59 -29.50
N LEU A 45 19.71 11.00 -30.55
CA LEU A 45 21.13 10.67 -30.56
C LEU A 45 22.03 11.92 -30.45
N ALA A 46 21.58 13.09 -30.94
CA ALA A 46 22.32 14.35 -30.82
C ALA A 46 22.34 14.92 -29.39
N LEU A 47 21.43 14.43 -28.51
CA LEU A 47 21.36 14.85 -27.11
C LEU A 47 22.17 13.92 -26.19
N LEU A 48 22.56 12.73 -26.68
CA LEU A 48 23.29 11.75 -25.89
C LEU A 48 24.81 12.00 -26.02
N GLU A 49 25.50 11.84 -24.92
CA GLU A 49 26.98 11.83 -24.91
C GLU A 49 27.48 10.55 -25.60
N THR A 50 28.50 10.68 -26.43
CA THR A 50 28.99 9.56 -27.27
C THR A 50 30.29 8.93 -26.74
N GLU A 51 30.98 9.59 -25.84
CA GLU A 51 32.26 9.10 -25.29
C GLU A 51 32.11 8.87 -23.78
N PRO A 52 32.21 7.63 -23.31
CA PRO A 52 32.15 7.35 -21.89
C PRO A 52 33.36 7.96 -21.17
N ILE A 53 33.06 8.71 -20.13
CA ILE A 53 34.04 9.19 -19.16
C ILE A 53 33.60 8.65 -17.82
N LEU A 54 34.23 7.59 -17.34
CA LEU A 54 33.96 6.99 -16.03
C LEU A 54 34.49 7.87 -14.87
N ASP A 55 34.47 9.16 -15.06
CA ASP A 55 34.82 10.15 -14.04
C ASP A 55 33.53 10.78 -13.53
N TYR A 56 33.17 10.45 -12.30
CA TYR A 56 31.94 10.86 -11.64
C TYR A 56 32.21 11.37 -10.24
N GLU A 57 31.40 12.31 -9.81
CA GLU A 57 31.38 12.77 -8.42
C GLU A 57 30.50 11.87 -7.55
N VAL A 58 30.78 11.83 -6.25
CA VAL A 58 29.90 11.21 -5.29
C VAL A 58 28.57 11.96 -5.30
N PRO A 59 27.41 11.27 -5.24
CA PRO A 59 26.12 11.94 -5.27
C PRO A 59 26.01 12.97 -4.16
N ASN A 60 25.39 14.09 -4.50
CA ASN A 60 24.96 15.08 -3.52
C ASN A 60 23.65 14.62 -2.83
N VAL A 61 23.01 15.53 -2.09
CA VAL A 61 21.75 15.24 -1.37
C VAL A 61 20.62 14.78 -2.33
N PHE A 62 20.64 15.24 -3.59
CA PHE A 62 19.66 14.91 -4.61
C PHE A 62 20.39 14.40 -5.86
N PRO A 63 20.71 13.11 -5.93
CA PRO A 63 21.41 12.55 -7.07
C PRO A 63 20.52 12.59 -8.32
N SER A 64 21.14 12.81 -9.49
CA SER A 64 20.45 12.72 -10.79
C SER A 64 20.14 11.28 -11.21
N ILE A 65 20.58 10.30 -10.45
CA ILE A 65 20.31 8.87 -10.64
C ILE A 65 19.56 8.34 -9.44
N LEU A 66 18.29 8.01 -9.64
CA LEU A 66 17.36 7.58 -8.61
C LEU A 66 17.26 6.06 -8.63
N VAL A 67 17.38 5.44 -7.47
CA VAL A 67 17.29 3.98 -7.26
C VAL A 67 16.42 3.70 -6.05
N ASN A 68 15.87 2.48 -6.00
CA ASN A 68 15.31 1.96 -4.76
C ASN A 68 16.46 1.80 -3.74
N ARG A 69 16.40 2.58 -2.67
CA ARG A 69 17.48 2.67 -1.67
C ARG A 69 17.42 1.59 -0.59
N ILE A 70 16.36 0.81 -0.56
CA ILE A 70 16.26 -0.36 0.33
C ILE A 70 16.91 -1.57 -0.32
N GLY A 71 16.62 -1.77 -1.61
CA GLY A 71 17.14 -2.88 -2.39
C GLY A 71 16.08 -3.48 -3.31
N TYR A 72 16.51 -4.45 -4.08
CA TYR A 72 15.69 -5.15 -5.05
C TYR A 72 15.73 -6.65 -4.77
N GLU A 73 14.61 -7.34 -5.00
CA GLU A 73 14.62 -8.79 -5.11
C GLU A 73 15.47 -9.24 -6.31
N ALA A 74 16.18 -10.34 -6.17
CA ALA A 74 17.09 -10.84 -7.21
C ALA A 74 16.32 -11.14 -8.52
N GLY A 75 15.11 -11.71 -8.43
CA GLY A 75 14.27 -12.08 -9.57
C GLY A 75 13.36 -10.96 -10.10
N ALA A 76 13.20 -9.85 -9.36
CA ALA A 76 12.25 -8.80 -9.72
C ALA A 76 12.75 -7.89 -10.86
N GLU A 77 11.84 -7.09 -11.41
CA GLU A 77 12.17 -5.97 -12.29
C GLU A 77 12.96 -4.91 -11.51
N LYS A 78 14.09 -4.46 -12.09
CA LYS A 78 15.00 -3.49 -11.48
C LYS A 78 15.24 -2.32 -12.41
N ILE A 79 14.69 -1.16 -12.02
CA ILE A 79 14.76 0.07 -12.80
C ILE A 79 15.40 1.17 -11.97
N ALA A 80 16.21 2.01 -12.61
CA ALA A 80 16.67 3.29 -12.10
C ALA A 80 16.18 4.42 -13.02
N PHE A 81 15.86 5.58 -12.46
CA PHE A 81 15.60 6.79 -13.24
C PHE A 81 16.84 7.67 -13.28
N ILE A 82 17.05 8.33 -14.41
CA ILE A 82 18.18 9.22 -14.68
C ILE A 82 17.62 10.53 -15.21
N THR A 83 18.00 11.64 -14.58
CA THR A 83 17.56 12.97 -14.98
C THR A 83 18.75 13.84 -15.38
N GLY A 84 18.55 14.73 -16.35
CA GLY A 84 19.56 15.70 -16.77
C GLY A 84 19.21 16.42 -18.07
N GLU A 85 19.84 17.58 -18.29
CA GLU A 85 19.70 18.34 -19.54
C GLU A 85 20.28 17.57 -20.75
N LYS A 86 21.30 16.77 -20.50
CA LYS A 86 21.95 15.86 -21.46
C LYS A 86 22.19 14.53 -20.77
N LEU A 87 21.79 13.46 -21.43
CA LEU A 87 21.93 12.11 -20.90
C LEU A 87 23.01 11.34 -21.69
N PRO A 88 23.80 10.48 -21.03
CA PRO A 88 24.72 9.57 -21.68
C PRO A 88 23.96 8.48 -22.42
N VAL A 89 24.65 7.76 -23.30
CA VAL A 89 24.05 6.64 -24.05
C VAL A 89 23.90 5.40 -23.17
N GLN A 90 24.84 5.21 -22.24
CA GLN A 90 24.99 4.00 -21.46
C GLN A 90 25.02 4.27 -19.96
N TYR A 91 24.62 3.25 -19.22
CA TYR A 91 24.83 3.14 -17.78
C TYR A 91 25.71 1.92 -17.47
N HIS A 92 26.32 1.92 -16.29
CA HIS A 92 27.07 0.82 -15.76
C HIS A 92 26.60 0.50 -14.33
N ILE A 93 26.41 -0.77 -14.04
CA ILE A 93 26.25 -1.24 -12.66
C ILE A 93 27.60 -1.69 -12.16
N VAL A 94 28.01 -1.15 -11.03
CA VAL A 94 29.31 -1.35 -10.44
C VAL A 94 29.16 -2.00 -9.07
N ASN A 95 29.89 -3.05 -8.81
CA ASN A 95 29.95 -3.65 -7.48
C ASN A 95 30.64 -2.70 -6.51
N SER A 96 29.98 -2.32 -5.43
CA SER A 96 30.45 -1.31 -4.48
C SER A 96 31.76 -1.69 -3.79
N LYS A 97 32.03 -2.99 -3.60
CA LYS A 97 33.22 -3.50 -2.92
C LYS A 97 34.39 -3.67 -3.86
N THR A 98 34.19 -4.36 -5.00
CA THR A 98 35.29 -4.69 -5.94
C THR A 98 35.57 -3.56 -6.92
N ARG A 99 34.60 -2.67 -7.15
CA ARG A 99 34.65 -1.62 -8.17
C ARG A 99 34.64 -2.15 -9.61
N ASP A 100 34.27 -3.41 -9.79
CA ASP A 100 34.13 -4.00 -11.12
C ASP A 100 32.77 -3.61 -11.73
N ILE A 101 32.77 -3.31 -13.02
CA ILE A 101 31.53 -3.17 -13.79
C ILE A 101 30.97 -4.58 -14.00
N VAL A 102 29.79 -4.85 -13.46
CA VAL A 102 29.14 -6.16 -13.54
C VAL A 102 28.08 -6.22 -14.65
N LEU A 103 27.51 -5.08 -15.00
CA LEU A 103 26.52 -4.95 -16.06
C LEU A 103 26.68 -3.60 -16.77
N SER A 104 26.43 -3.56 -18.07
CA SER A 104 26.28 -2.31 -18.83
C SER A 104 25.06 -2.42 -19.72
N GLY A 105 24.32 -1.31 -19.82
CA GLY A 105 23.13 -1.23 -20.65
C GLY A 105 22.95 0.14 -21.29
N ASN A 106 21.97 0.24 -22.15
CA ASN A 106 21.62 1.50 -22.80
C ASN A 106 20.50 2.19 -22.02
N ILE A 107 20.61 3.51 -21.88
CA ILE A 107 19.57 4.36 -21.31
C ILE A 107 18.43 4.50 -22.30
N VAL A 108 17.18 4.49 -21.82
CA VAL A 108 15.98 4.71 -22.61
C VAL A 108 15.34 6.02 -22.16
N ILE A 109 15.31 7.04 -23.03
CA ILE A 109 14.68 8.33 -22.76
C ILE A 109 13.16 8.12 -22.79
N SER A 110 12.47 8.50 -21.73
CA SER A 110 11.03 8.39 -21.59
C SER A 110 10.32 9.72 -21.85
N GLU A 111 10.82 10.83 -21.28
CA GLU A 111 10.11 12.09 -21.24
C GLU A 111 11.06 13.28 -21.19
N PHE A 112 10.56 14.46 -21.62
CA PHE A 112 11.19 15.76 -21.38
C PHE A 112 10.30 16.58 -20.44
N ASN A 113 10.85 16.96 -19.30
CA ASN A 113 10.15 17.79 -18.34
C ASN A 113 10.30 19.27 -18.68
N GLU A 114 9.25 19.89 -19.15
CA GLU A 114 9.22 21.31 -19.57
C GLU A 114 9.48 22.27 -18.41
N LYS A 115 9.19 21.90 -17.18
CA LYS A 115 9.39 22.76 -15.99
C LYS A 115 10.85 22.78 -15.55
N THR A 116 11.50 21.62 -15.45
CA THR A 116 12.90 21.51 -15.05
C THR A 116 13.87 21.68 -16.22
N LYS A 117 13.39 21.54 -17.47
CA LYS A 117 14.19 21.51 -18.70
C LYS A 117 15.16 20.32 -18.75
N GLU A 118 14.79 19.22 -18.13
CA GLU A 118 15.56 17.99 -18.08
C GLU A 118 14.83 16.85 -18.77
N TYR A 119 15.59 15.91 -19.28
CA TYR A 119 15.09 14.62 -19.74
C TYR A 119 14.99 13.68 -18.55
N ILE A 120 13.94 12.85 -18.56
CA ILE A 120 13.79 11.70 -17.68
C ILE A 120 14.01 10.45 -18.53
N ALA A 121 14.88 9.59 -18.06
CA ALA A 121 15.20 8.33 -18.72
C ALA A 121 15.30 7.21 -17.68
N TYR A 122 15.23 5.98 -18.13
CA TYR A 122 15.38 4.82 -17.26
C TYR A 122 16.48 3.87 -17.73
N ALA A 123 17.06 3.17 -16.78
CA ALA A 123 18.01 2.10 -16.96
C ALA A 123 17.37 0.82 -16.39
N ASP A 124 17.17 -0.18 -17.24
CA ASP A 124 16.65 -1.50 -16.86
C ASP A 124 17.83 -2.45 -16.65
N PHE A 125 18.05 -2.87 -15.39
CA PHE A 125 19.09 -3.82 -15.01
C PHE A 125 18.52 -5.11 -14.39
N SER A 126 17.30 -5.47 -14.74
CA SER A 126 16.59 -6.65 -14.23
C SER A 126 17.34 -7.96 -14.46
N THR A 127 18.20 -8.01 -15.49
CA THR A 127 19.05 -9.17 -15.79
C THR A 127 20.15 -9.43 -14.77
N LEU A 128 20.49 -8.48 -13.89
CA LEU A 128 21.42 -8.67 -12.81
C LEU A 128 20.70 -9.32 -11.61
N THR A 129 20.95 -10.59 -11.39
CA THR A 129 20.33 -11.39 -10.33
C THR A 129 21.33 -11.79 -9.22
N GLU A 130 22.61 -11.50 -9.40
CA GLU A 130 23.64 -11.83 -8.39
C GLU A 130 23.45 -10.94 -7.15
N GLU A 131 23.42 -11.58 -5.98
CA GLU A 131 23.33 -10.88 -4.71
C GLU A 131 24.55 -10.02 -4.44
N GLY A 132 24.32 -8.83 -3.90
CA GLY A 132 25.42 -7.92 -3.61
C GLY A 132 25.00 -6.50 -3.33
N THR A 133 25.99 -5.62 -3.15
CA THR A 133 25.79 -4.18 -3.03
C THR A 133 26.38 -3.50 -4.26
N TYR A 134 25.62 -2.68 -4.89
CA TYR A 134 25.91 -2.07 -6.18
C TYR A 134 25.57 -0.58 -6.18
N PHE A 135 26.09 0.13 -7.17
CA PHE A 135 25.59 1.44 -7.59
C PHE A 135 25.55 1.51 -9.10
N LEU A 136 24.69 2.39 -9.61
CA LEU A 136 24.63 2.71 -11.03
C LEU A 136 25.42 3.99 -11.28
N GLU A 137 26.27 4.00 -12.31
CA GLU A 137 26.98 5.19 -12.74
C GLU A 137 26.73 5.50 -14.21
N CYS A 138 26.75 6.79 -14.52
CA CYS A 138 26.62 7.33 -15.86
C CYS A 138 27.66 8.42 -16.08
N ASP A 139 28.27 8.40 -17.28
CA ASP A 139 29.24 9.42 -17.66
C ASP A 139 28.69 10.83 -17.51
N LYS A 140 29.45 11.71 -16.89
CA LYS A 140 29.13 13.14 -16.67
C LYS A 140 27.87 13.44 -15.85
N ILE A 141 27.13 12.40 -15.45
CA ILE A 141 25.98 12.55 -14.54
C ILE A 141 26.41 12.25 -13.11
N GLY A 142 27.25 11.21 -12.91
CA GLY A 142 27.69 10.76 -11.62
C GLY A 142 27.22 9.35 -11.30
N ARG A 143 27.03 9.05 -10.01
CA ARG A 143 26.56 7.74 -9.55
C ARG A 143 25.31 7.87 -8.68
N SER A 144 24.54 6.77 -8.61
CA SER A 144 23.44 6.62 -7.65
C SER A 144 23.97 6.44 -6.21
N TYR A 145 23.06 6.45 -5.25
CA TYR A 145 23.30 5.81 -3.97
C TYR A 145 23.55 4.30 -4.15
N ASP A 146 24.17 3.69 -3.15
CA ASP A 146 24.32 2.23 -3.11
C ASP A 146 22.93 1.59 -2.90
N PHE A 147 22.71 0.45 -3.56
CA PHE A 147 21.54 -0.40 -3.39
C PHE A 147 21.96 -1.86 -3.25
N THR A 148 21.11 -2.69 -2.69
CA THR A 148 21.33 -4.13 -2.57
C THR A 148 20.47 -4.92 -3.52
N ILE A 149 20.95 -6.10 -3.93
CA ILE A 149 20.14 -7.15 -4.57
C ILE A 149 20.22 -8.37 -3.65
N GLN A 150 19.05 -8.91 -3.25
CA GLN A 150 18.93 -10.05 -2.33
C GLN A 150 17.69 -10.88 -2.70
N GLU A 151 17.64 -12.15 -2.28
CA GLU A 151 16.49 -13.03 -2.54
C GLU A 151 15.32 -12.83 -1.55
N ASP A 152 15.54 -12.19 -0.41
CA ASP A 152 14.58 -12.08 0.70
C ASP A 152 14.29 -10.63 1.12
N THR A 153 14.48 -9.68 0.20
CA THR A 153 14.30 -8.23 0.47
C THR A 153 12.90 -7.93 1.03
N HIS A 154 11.85 -8.44 0.40
CA HIS A 154 10.47 -8.18 0.82
C HIS A 154 10.12 -8.87 2.14
N GLU A 155 10.61 -10.10 2.38
CA GLU A 155 10.40 -10.79 3.66
C GLU A 155 11.09 -10.08 4.82
N MET A 156 12.32 -9.58 4.58
CA MET A 156 13.06 -8.79 5.54
C MET A 156 12.32 -7.48 5.87
N LEU A 157 11.84 -6.76 4.85
CA LEU A 157 11.08 -5.53 5.02
C LEU A 157 9.78 -5.77 5.79
N MET A 158 9.03 -6.82 5.45
CA MET A 158 7.82 -7.21 6.17
C MET A 158 8.10 -7.43 7.65
N THR A 159 9.17 -8.15 7.96
CA THR A 159 9.56 -8.41 9.35
C THR A 159 9.91 -7.13 10.10
N GLU A 160 10.65 -6.23 9.49
CA GLU A 160 11.02 -4.95 10.10
C GLU A 160 9.80 -4.03 10.28
N CYS A 161 8.88 -3.99 9.32
CA CYS A 161 7.63 -3.22 9.47
C CYS A 161 6.78 -3.73 10.65
N ILE A 162 6.61 -5.05 10.80
CA ILE A 162 5.88 -5.61 11.93
C ILE A 162 6.59 -5.31 13.26
N ASN A 163 7.93 -5.35 13.29
CA ASN A 163 8.70 -4.97 14.48
C ASN A 163 8.54 -3.47 14.80
N SER A 164 8.48 -2.62 13.77
CA SER A 164 8.26 -1.16 13.94
C SER A 164 6.90 -0.89 14.60
N LEU A 165 5.84 -1.56 14.18
CA LEU A 165 4.51 -1.43 14.81
C LEU A 165 4.56 -1.69 16.31
N LYS A 166 5.34 -2.68 16.76
CA LYS A 166 5.51 -2.99 18.17
C LYS A 166 6.19 -1.86 18.96
N ASP A 167 7.14 -1.17 18.34
CA ASP A 167 7.84 -0.06 18.98
C ASP A 167 6.97 1.20 19.01
N ILE A 168 6.23 1.47 17.95
CA ILE A 168 5.27 2.58 17.87
C ILE A 168 4.17 2.41 18.94
N ARG A 169 3.59 1.21 19.07
CA ARG A 169 2.52 0.91 20.04
C ARG A 169 2.85 1.30 21.48
N LYS A 170 4.12 1.24 21.87
CA LYS A 170 4.55 1.61 23.23
C LYS A 170 4.32 3.07 23.59
N ASN A 171 4.19 3.93 22.60
CA ASN A 171 4.06 5.38 22.76
C ASN A 171 2.63 5.88 22.49
N LEU A 172 1.69 5.00 22.14
CA LEU A 172 0.31 5.38 21.82
C LEU A 172 -0.49 5.74 23.06
N SER A 173 -1.42 6.65 22.90
CA SER A 173 -2.35 7.17 23.91
C SER A 173 -3.80 7.03 23.44
N LYS A 174 -4.75 7.42 24.28
CA LYS A 174 -6.18 7.47 23.90
C LYS A 174 -6.50 8.51 22.82
N GLU A 175 -5.60 9.45 22.57
CA GLU A 175 -5.76 10.45 21.51
C GLU A 175 -5.52 9.84 20.14
N ASP A 176 -4.84 8.70 20.07
CA ASP A 176 -4.47 7.99 18.83
C ASP A 176 -5.47 6.89 18.44
N VAL A 177 -6.66 6.81 19.08
CA VAL A 177 -7.61 5.69 18.88
C VAL A 177 -8.07 5.56 17.45
N LYS A 178 -8.36 6.65 16.76
CA LYS A 178 -8.81 6.65 15.36
C LYS A 178 -7.76 5.99 14.49
N GLU A 179 -6.55 6.50 14.55
CA GLU A 179 -5.42 6.06 13.75
C GLU A 179 -5.04 4.60 14.08
N VAL A 180 -5.09 4.21 15.37
CA VAL A 180 -4.91 2.81 15.79
C VAL A 180 -5.97 1.90 15.15
N CYS A 181 -7.23 2.30 15.18
CA CYS A 181 -8.30 1.55 14.57
C CYS A 181 -8.17 1.47 13.04
N SER A 182 -7.76 2.55 12.38
CA SER A 182 -7.43 2.58 10.96
C SER A 182 -6.33 1.56 10.64
N SER A 183 -5.20 1.63 11.34
CA SER A 183 -4.09 0.69 11.16
C SER A 183 -4.52 -0.77 11.34
N ILE A 184 -5.28 -1.08 12.38
CA ILE A 184 -5.82 -2.44 12.61
C ILE A 184 -6.73 -2.87 11.45
N SER A 185 -7.54 -1.95 10.91
CA SER A 185 -8.44 -2.23 9.79
C SER A 185 -7.67 -2.62 8.54
N ILE A 186 -6.58 -1.88 8.22
CA ILE A 186 -5.66 -2.17 7.12
C ILE A 186 -4.96 -3.51 7.32
N LEU A 187 -4.38 -3.75 8.50
CA LEU A 187 -3.64 -4.99 8.80
C LEU A 187 -4.55 -6.23 8.75
N LEU A 188 -5.78 -6.13 9.28
CA LEU A 188 -6.76 -7.22 9.19
C LEU A 188 -7.28 -7.41 7.78
N LEU A 189 -7.41 -6.34 6.97
CA LEU A 189 -7.73 -6.43 5.55
C LEU A 189 -6.60 -7.13 4.80
N SER A 190 -5.35 -6.72 5.00
CA SER A 190 -4.18 -7.36 4.41
C SER A 190 -4.12 -8.85 4.74
N TYR A 191 -4.35 -9.22 6.01
CA TYR A 191 -4.44 -10.63 6.41
C TYR A 191 -5.60 -11.37 5.73
N GLU A 192 -6.74 -10.71 5.53
CA GLU A 192 -7.89 -11.31 4.85
C GLU A 192 -7.61 -11.58 3.37
N LEU A 193 -6.94 -10.65 2.69
CA LEU A 193 -6.63 -10.75 1.26
C LEU A 193 -5.43 -11.67 1.00
N TYR A 194 -4.37 -11.50 1.76
CA TYR A 194 -3.05 -12.12 1.52
C TYR A 194 -2.61 -13.07 2.65
N GLY A 195 -3.53 -13.70 3.35
CA GLY A 195 -3.26 -14.54 4.53
C GLY A 195 -2.22 -15.63 4.32
N ALA A 196 -2.08 -16.15 3.09
CA ALA A 196 -1.07 -17.16 2.78
C ALA A 196 0.37 -16.66 2.97
N VAL A 197 0.63 -15.37 2.77
CA VAL A 197 1.95 -14.74 2.98
C VAL A 197 2.35 -14.83 4.45
N TYR A 198 1.42 -14.57 5.34
CA TYR A 198 1.66 -14.57 6.78
C TYR A 198 1.68 -15.97 7.39
N ASP A 199 0.84 -16.87 6.88
CA ASP A 199 0.71 -18.24 7.40
C ASP A 199 1.97 -19.10 7.13
N ARG A 200 2.83 -18.73 6.14
CA ARG A 200 4.10 -19.41 5.86
C ARG A 200 5.19 -19.15 6.88
N GLN A 201 5.19 -17.97 7.44
CA GLN A 201 6.18 -17.57 8.44
C GLN A 201 5.97 -18.28 9.78
N THR A 202 4.92 -19.11 9.88
CA THR A 202 4.58 -19.82 11.10
C THR A 202 4.84 -21.31 10.95
N GLN A 203 5.64 -21.89 11.85
CA GLN A 203 5.69 -23.34 12.05
C GLN A 203 4.36 -23.81 12.66
N ASP A 204 3.93 -25.03 12.34
CA ASP A 204 2.65 -25.64 12.73
C ASP A 204 2.06 -25.14 14.07
N ASN A 205 0.85 -24.54 13.99
CA ASN A 205 0.02 -24.03 15.10
C ASN A 205 0.45 -22.72 15.79
N TYR A 206 1.36 -21.96 15.24
CA TYR A 206 1.71 -20.64 15.79
C TYR A 206 0.83 -19.52 15.21
N LEU A 207 0.56 -18.51 16.03
CA LEU A 207 -0.10 -17.29 15.64
C LEU A 207 0.82 -16.49 14.69
N PRO A 208 0.36 -16.04 13.51
CA PRO A 208 1.16 -15.17 12.66
C PRO A 208 1.60 -13.91 13.40
N LYS A 209 2.85 -13.49 13.21
CA LYS A 209 3.43 -12.31 13.90
C LYS A 209 2.56 -11.05 13.73
N LEU A 210 2.02 -10.85 12.53
CA LEU A 210 1.08 -9.76 12.27
C LEU A 210 -0.13 -9.82 13.19
N ILE A 211 -0.76 -10.99 13.30
CA ILE A 211 -1.96 -11.19 14.14
C ILE A 211 -1.63 -11.10 15.62
N GLU A 212 -0.43 -11.51 16.02
CA GLU A 212 0.06 -11.32 17.38
C GLU A 212 0.16 -9.83 17.73
N GLU A 213 0.70 -9.01 16.84
CA GLU A 213 0.81 -7.58 17.07
C GLU A 213 -0.55 -6.89 17.01
N VAL A 214 -1.42 -7.24 16.06
CA VAL A 214 -2.81 -6.76 16.01
C VAL A 214 -3.56 -7.08 17.29
N LYS A 215 -3.38 -8.30 17.84
CA LYS A 215 -3.95 -8.68 19.15
C LYS A 215 -3.48 -7.75 20.26
N ALA A 216 -2.21 -7.38 20.28
CA ALA A 216 -1.66 -6.48 21.29
C ALA A 216 -2.27 -5.07 21.21
N TYR A 217 -2.51 -4.55 20.01
CA TYR A 217 -3.25 -3.30 19.80
C TYR A 217 -4.70 -3.41 20.28
N VAL A 218 -5.39 -4.50 19.93
CA VAL A 218 -6.77 -4.76 20.38
C VAL A 218 -6.85 -4.86 21.90
N GLN A 219 -5.86 -5.46 22.58
CA GLN A 219 -5.80 -5.48 24.03
C GLN A 219 -5.72 -4.10 24.63
N GLN A 220 -4.89 -3.21 24.05
CA GLN A 220 -4.77 -1.83 24.49
C GLN A 220 -6.07 -1.02 24.28
N LEU A 221 -6.76 -1.21 23.15
CA LEU A 221 -8.06 -0.60 22.91
C LEU A 221 -9.11 -1.06 23.94
N LEU A 222 -9.14 -2.35 24.31
CA LEU A 222 -10.04 -2.88 25.33
C LEU A 222 -9.73 -2.34 26.74
N GLU A 223 -8.46 -2.06 27.06
CA GLU A 223 -8.07 -1.40 28.31
C GLU A 223 -8.52 0.06 28.35
N TRP A 224 -8.64 0.72 27.19
CA TRP A 224 -9.10 2.10 27.08
C TRP A 224 -10.62 2.23 27.05
N GLN A 225 -11.33 1.16 26.65
CA GLN A 225 -12.79 1.11 26.59
C GLN A 225 -13.39 1.16 28.00
N ASP A 226 -14.40 1.97 28.19
CA ASP A 226 -15.18 1.98 29.44
C ASP A 226 -16.01 0.69 29.58
N THR A 227 -15.78 -0.02 30.67
CA THR A 227 -16.39 -1.34 30.88
C THR A 227 -17.89 -1.28 31.22
N GLU A 228 -18.43 -0.15 31.64
CA GLU A 228 -19.85 0.00 31.96
C GLU A 228 -20.67 0.38 30.76
N THR A 229 -20.22 1.34 29.97
CA THR A 229 -20.94 1.85 28.80
C THR A 229 -20.54 1.13 27.51
N GLY A 230 -19.29 0.75 27.39
CA GLY A 230 -18.67 0.25 26.15
C GLY A 230 -18.12 1.33 25.26
N ALA A 231 -18.17 2.59 25.67
CA ALA A 231 -17.67 3.74 24.92
C ALA A 231 -16.17 3.95 25.10
N MET A 232 -15.55 4.66 24.18
CA MET A 232 -14.28 5.31 24.42
C MET A 232 -14.53 6.59 25.20
N MET A 233 -13.68 6.84 26.21
CA MET A 233 -13.86 7.97 27.11
C MET A 233 -12.56 8.74 27.28
N ASN A 234 -12.66 10.08 27.24
CA ASN A 234 -11.62 10.98 27.72
C ASN A 234 -12.10 11.63 29.04
N GLY A 235 -11.63 11.09 30.16
CA GLY A 235 -12.21 11.40 31.48
C GLY A 235 -13.67 10.99 31.54
N GLU A 236 -14.57 11.95 31.76
CA GLU A 236 -16.02 11.74 31.78
C GLU A 236 -16.68 12.02 30.42
N THR A 237 -15.93 12.47 29.41
CA THR A 237 -16.45 12.86 28.09
C THR A 237 -16.41 11.66 27.13
N PRO A 238 -17.54 11.25 26.55
CA PRO A 238 -17.58 10.21 25.54
C PRO A 238 -16.95 10.69 24.23
N LEU A 239 -16.19 9.80 23.61
CA LEU A 239 -15.59 9.95 22.28
C LEU A 239 -16.38 9.09 21.30
N TYR A 240 -17.32 9.72 20.60
CA TYR A 240 -18.33 8.99 19.80
C TYR A 240 -17.76 8.40 18.52
N GLU A 241 -16.92 9.13 17.79
CA GLU A 241 -16.28 8.64 16.57
C GLU A 241 -15.28 7.51 16.89
N GLU A 242 -14.48 7.67 17.93
CA GLU A 242 -13.55 6.64 18.40
C GLU A 242 -14.30 5.40 18.89
N THR A 243 -15.49 5.56 19.48
CA THR A 243 -16.37 4.44 19.85
C THR A 243 -16.91 3.72 18.60
N ALA A 244 -17.22 4.44 17.54
CA ALA A 244 -17.66 3.85 16.28
C ALA A 244 -16.53 3.10 15.56
N TRP A 245 -15.31 3.66 15.54
CA TRP A 245 -14.12 2.97 15.06
C TRP A 245 -13.83 1.69 15.85
N LEU A 246 -13.85 1.79 17.19
CA LEU A 246 -13.69 0.63 18.08
C LEU A 246 -14.71 -0.47 17.78
N THR A 247 -15.97 -0.09 17.55
CA THR A 247 -17.03 -1.04 17.21
C THR A 247 -16.67 -1.87 15.97
N ALA A 248 -16.24 -1.21 14.91
CA ALA A 248 -15.87 -1.87 13.66
C ALA A 248 -14.68 -2.81 13.84
N VAL A 249 -13.60 -2.30 14.42
CA VAL A 249 -12.34 -3.03 14.58
C VAL A 249 -12.48 -4.25 15.46
N LEU A 250 -13.19 -4.16 16.60
CA LEU A 250 -13.41 -5.28 17.49
C LEU A 250 -14.28 -6.38 16.84
N ALA A 251 -15.29 -5.99 16.04
CA ALA A 251 -16.08 -6.94 15.27
C ALA A 251 -15.24 -7.64 14.21
N LYS A 252 -14.43 -6.89 13.43
CA LYS A 252 -13.51 -7.44 12.42
C LYS A 252 -12.50 -8.38 13.03
N PHE A 253 -11.85 -7.98 14.10
CA PHE A 253 -10.91 -8.81 14.83
C PHE A 253 -11.55 -10.10 15.33
N SER A 254 -12.78 -10.05 15.84
CA SER A 254 -13.45 -11.20 16.44
C SER A 254 -13.56 -12.39 15.49
N TYR A 255 -14.01 -12.19 14.24
CA TYR A 255 -14.13 -13.32 13.31
C TYR A 255 -12.79 -13.69 12.65
N THR A 256 -11.84 -12.78 12.54
CA THR A 256 -10.48 -13.08 12.06
C THR A 256 -9.72 -13.93 13.08
N TYR A 257 -9.83 -13.59 14.36
CA TYR A 257 -9.12 -14.25 15.46
C TYR A 257 -9.81 -15.54 15.95
N GLN A 258 -11.05 -15.79 15.55
CA GLN A 258 -11.87 -16.92 16.01
C GLN A 258 -11.17 -18.28 15.93
N LYS A 259 -10.35 -18.50 14.92
CA LYS A 259 -9.62 -19.76 14.71
C LYS A 259 -8.46 -19.99 15.69
N PHE A 260 -7.97 -18.93 16.33
CA PHE A 260 -6.83 -18.98 17.26
C PHE A 260 -7.28 -19.08 18.73
N ASP A 261 -8.23 -18.22 19.14
CA ASP A 261 -8.82 -18.24 20.49
C ASP A 261 -10.27 -17.76 20.42
N SER A 262 -11.18 -18.71 20.44
CA SER A 262 -12.61 -18.43 20.33
C SER A 262 -13.18 -17.71 21.55
N ALA A 263 -12.62 -17.89 22.74
CA ALA A 263 -13.10 -17.23 23.95
C ALA A 263 -12.76 -15.75 23.92
N TYR A 264 -11.52 -15.41 23.57
CA TYR A 264 -11.07 -14.02 23.42
C TYR A 264 -11.78 -13.32 22.24
N ALA A 265 -11.91 -14.00 21.11
CA ALA A 265 -12.66 -13.50 19.96
C ALA A 265 -14.12 -13.14 20.30
N ASN A 266 -14.80 -13.99 21.06
CA ASN A 266 -16.17 -13.73 21.55
C ASN A 266 -16.22 -12.55 22.53
N ALA A 267 -15.21 -12.38 23.39
CA ALA A 267 -15.13 -11.23 24.28
C ALA A 267 -15.00 -9.92 23.49
N CYS A 268 -14.16 -9.89 22.45
CA CYS A 268 -14.04 -8.74 21.55
C CYS A 268 -15.37 -8.41 20.83
N LEU A 269 -16.08 -9.45 20.35
CA LEU A 269 -17.39 -9.26 19.71
C LEU A 269 -18.43 -8.70 20.69
N GLN A 270 -18.42 -9.14 21.95
CA GLN A 270 -19.33 -8.59 22.99
C GLN A 270 -18.99 -7.14 23.30
N ALA A 271 -17.71 -6.78 23.35
CA ALA A 271 -17.25 -5.42 23.54
C ALA A 271 -17.68 -4.49 22.39
N SER A 272 -17.57 -4.98 21.13
CA SER A 272 -18.07 -4.32 19.94
C SER A 272 -19.59 -4.09 19.97
N ASP A 273 -20.38 -5.16 20.26
CA ASP A 273 -21.85 -5.10 20.35
C ASP A 273 -22.30 -4.11 21.45
N LYS A 274 -21.54 -4.01 22.53
CA LYS A 274 -21.78 -3.07 23.62
C LYS A 274 -21.52 -1.62 23.21
N ALA A 275 -20.41 -1.36 22.51
CA ALA A 275 -20.09 -0.05 21.96
C ALA A 275 -21.16 0.42 20.95
N TRP A 276 -21.56 -0.45 20.04
CA TRP A 276 -22.66 -0.15 19.10
C TRP A 276 -23.95 0.24 19.81
N LYS A 277 -24.40 -0.56 20.78
CA LYS A 277 -25.60 -0.28 21.58
C LYS A 277 -25.53 0.98 22.41
N TYR A 278 -24.33 1.41 22.78
CA TYR A 278 -24.14 2.72 23.40
C TYR A 278 -24.40 3.82 22.38
N LEU A 279 -23.82 3.75 21.19
CA LEU A 279 -23.99 4.74 20.12
C LEU A 279 -25.46 4.88 19.68
N GLU A 280 -26.19 3.76 19.55
CA GLU A 280 -27.61 3.77 19.16
C GLU A 280 -28.53 4.56 20.12
N LYS A 281 -28.06 4.82 21.33
CA LYS A 281 -28.84 5.59 22.37
C LYS A 281 -28.49 7.06 22.41
N GLN A 282 -27.48 7.48 21.68
CA GLN A 282 -27.03 8.87 21.68
C GLN A 282 -27.72 9.65 20.57
N ASP A 283 -28.06 10.90 20.88
CA ASP A 283 -28.57 11.87 19.88
C ASP A 283 -27.37 12.75 19.44
N VAL A 284 -26.46 12.14 18.68
CA VAL A 284 -25.23 12.78 18.18
C VAL A 284 -25.03 12.45 16.72
N GLU A 285 -24.49 13.39 15.98
CA GLU A 285 -24.11 13.18 14.60
C GLU A 285 -22.74 12.49 14.54
N ILE A 286 -22.69 11.35 13.87
CA ILE A 286 -21.48 10.58 13.58
C ILE A 286 -21.46 10.36 12.07
N GLU A 287 -20.28 10.36 11.49
CA GLU A 287 -20.08 10.11 10.07
C GLU A 287 -20.76 8.81 9.62
N SER A 288 -21.61 8.92 8.58
CA SER A 288 -22.40 7.78 8.09
C SER A 288 -21.54 6.63 7.54
N GLY A 289 -20.40 6.94 6.92
CA GLY A 289 -19.43 5.96 6.45
C GLY A 289 -18.84 5.12 7.57
N LEU A 290 -18.55 5.76 8.69
CA LEU A 290 -18.02 5.09 9.88
C LEU A 290 -19.05 4.20 10.58
N LEU A 291 -20.30 4.69 10.71
CA LEU A 291 -21.39 3.86 11.23
C LEU A 291 -21.70 2.68 10.28
N PHE A 292 -21.65 2.90 8.97
CA PHE A 292 -21.81 1.84 7.97
C PHE A 292 -20.71 0.77 8.13
N TYR A 293 -19.46 1.16 8.36
CA TYR A 293 -18.36 0.22 8.62
C TYR A 293 -18.66 -0.63 9.86
N GLY A 294 -18.98 -0.01 10.99
CA GLY A 294 -19.32 -0.71 12.23
C GLY A 294 -20.50 -1.70 12.08
N ALA A 295 -21.59 -1.24 11.43
CA ALA A 295 -22.76 -2.08 11.16
C ALA A 295 -22.42 -3.28 10.25
N THR A 296 -21.57 -3.06 9.24
CA THR A 296 -21.19 -4.10 8.28
C THR A 296 -20.31 -5.16 8.93
N GLU A 297 -19.36 -4.76 9.77
CA GLU A 297 -18.50 -5.69 10.51
C GLU A 297 -19.32 -6.51 11.52
N LEU A 298 -20.20 -5.87 12.27
CA LEU A 298 -21.13 -6.58 13.19
C LEU A 298 -22.08 -7.52 12.44
N TYR A 299 -22.56 -7.12 11.26
CA TYR A 299 -23.37 -8.01 10.44
C TYR A 299 -22.59 -9.22 9.97
N ARG A 300 -21.38 -9.00 9.46
CA ARG A 300 -20.50 -10.09 9.03
C ARG A 300 -20.20 -11.05 10.16
N ALA A 301 -19.83 -10.55 11.35
CA ALA A 301 -19.52 -11.35 12.53
C ALA A 301 -20.74 -12.15 13.02
N THR A 302 -21.93 -11.53 13.12
CA THR A 302 -23.08 -12.12 13.83
C THR A 302 -24.17 -12.69 12.91
N GLY A 303 -24.36 -12.13 11.73
CA GLY A 303 -25.49 -12.42 10.84
C GLY A 303 -26.83 -11.89 11.34
N LYS A 304 -26.88 -11.07 12.41
CA LYS A 304 -28.13 -10.56 12.99
C LYS A 304 -28.81 -9.58 12.04
N TYR A 305 -30.14 -9.71 11.90
CA TYR A 305 -30.94 -8.88 11.01
C TYR A 305 -30.90 -7.39 11.38
N MET A 306 -30.79 -7.04 12.65
CA MET A 306 -30.71 -5.64 13.07
C MET A 306 -29.52 -4.93 12.41
N TYR A 307 -28.33 -5.53 12.39
CA TYR A 307 -27.16 -4.96 11.73
C TYR A 307 -27.31 -4.92 10.21
N TYR A 308 -27.95 -5.93 9.61
CA TYR A 308 -28.28 -5.90 8.18
C TYR A 308 -29.21 -4.73 7.83
N ALA A 309 -30.21 -4.43 8.68
CA ALA A 309 -31.10 -3.30 8.50
C ALA A 309 -30.32 -1.97 8.56
N SER A 310 -29.42 -1.82 9.57
CA SER A 310 -28.55 -0.64 9.69
C SER A 310 -27.62 -0.48 8.49
N VAL A 311 -27.02 -1.58 8.00
CA VAL A 311 -26.19 -1.55 6.77
C VAL A 311 -26.99 -1.03 5.57
N LYS A 312 -28.22 -1.47 5.38
CA LYS A 312 -29.06 -1.02 4.26
C LYS A 312 -29.46 0.45 4.38
N GLU A 313 -29.84 0.87 5.57
CA GLU A 313 -30.26 2.24 5.85
C GLU A 313 -29.09 3.21 5.65
N LEU A 314 -27.97 2.97 6.34
CA LEU A 314 -26.77 3.79 6.24
C LEU A 314 -26.20 3.78 4.81
N GLY A 315 -26.05 2.59 4.21
CA GLY A 315 -25.52 2.43 2.86
C GLY A 315 -26.34 3.10 1.77
N ALA A 316 -27.65 3.29 1.96
CA ALA A 316 -28.50 4.03 1.03
C ALA A 316 -28.20 5.54 1.03
N GLY A 317 -27.70 6.07 2.14
CA GLY A 317 -27.39 7.49 2.31
C GLY A 317 -25.90 7.86 2.03
N LEU A 318 -25.03 6.88 1.77
CA LEU A 318 -23.61 7.14 1.55
C LEU A 318 -23.37 7.93 0.26
N SER A 319 -22.35 8.78 0.32
CA SER A 319 -21.83 9.47 -0.87
C SER A 319 -21.21 8.47 -1.84
N LEU A 320 -21.56 8.60 -3.12
CA LEU A 320 -20.95 7.81 -4.20
C LEU A 320 -19.85 8.57 -4.94
N ASN A 321 -19.49 9.76 -4.47
CA ASN A 321 -18.48 10.62 -5.09
C ASN A 321 -17.19 10.71 -4.25
N LEU A 322 -17.21 10.18 -3.04
CA LEU A 322 -16.05 10.23 -2.12
C LEU A 322 -15.63 8.82 -1.77
N VAL A 323 -14.32 8.62 -1.69
CA VAL A 323 -13.69 7.38 -1.24
C VAL A 323 -13.12 7.65 0.15
N GLU A 324 -14.00 7.65 1.14
CA GLU A 324 -13.64 7.82 2.54
C GLU A 324 -13.16 6.50 3.13
N GLU A 325 -12.25 6.57 4.07
CA GLU A 325 -11.56 5.42 4.65
C GLU A 325 -12.52 4.40 5.27
N ALA A 326 -13.34 4.83 6.21
CA ALA A 326 -14.30 3.95 6.90
C ALA A 326 -15.34 3.36 5.93
N GLN A 327 -15.85 4.18 4.98
CA GLN A 327 -16.75 3.71 3.94
C GLN A 327 -16.10 2.65 3.05
N THR A 328 -14.81 2.82 2.75
CA THR A 328 -14.03 1.85 1.96
C THR A 328 -13.93 0.51 2.67
N PHE A 329 -13.52 0.50 3.93
CA PHE A 329 -13.46 -0.74 4.71
C PHE A 329 -14.82 -1.43 4.82
N GLY A 330 -15.89 -0.65 5.08
CA GLY A 330 -17.25 -1.18 5.12
C GLY A 330 -17.67 -1.78 3.78
N THR A 331 -17.34 -1.13 2.67
CA THR A 331 -17.64 -1.60 1.31
C THR A 331 -16.92 -2.92 1.01
N LEU A 332 -15.62 -3.00 1.28
CA LEU A 332 -14.82 -4.22 1.08
C LEU A 332 -15.34 -5.37 1.93
N THR A 333 -15.70 -5.11 3.18
CA THR A 333 -16.29 -6.11 4.07
C THR A 333 -17.66 -6.57 3.56
N TYR A 334 -18.50 -5.64 3.08
CA TYR A 334 -19.82 -5.97 2.53
C TYR A 334 -19.73 -6.77 1.25
N ALA A 335 -18.79 -6.46 0.39
CA ALA A 335 -18.53 -7.20 -0.85
C ALA A 335 -17.93 -8.60 -0.61
N SER A 336 -17.10 -8.78 0.43
CA SER A 336 -16.40 -10.06 0.72
C SER A 336 -17.15 -10.97 1.68
N THR A 337 -18.27 -10.52 2.30
CA THR A 337 -19.01 -11.33 3.27
C THR A 337 -19.70 -12.53 2.61
N LYS A 338 -19.79 -13.63 3.36
CA LYS A 338 -20.60 -14.81 2.98
C LYS A 338 -22.07 -14.68 3.36
N ARG A 339 -22.45 -13.58 4.04
CA ARG A 339 -23.81 -13.30 4.44
C ARG A 339 -24.62 -12.80 3.23
N LYS A 340 -25.93 -12.76 3.37
CA LYS A 340 -26.81 -12.17 2.34
C LYS A 340 -26.53 -10.67 2.23
N VAL A 341 -26.32 -10.19 1.02
CA VAL A 341 -26.15 -8.78 0.70
C VAL A 341 -27.30 -8.28 -0.20
N ASP A 342 -27.52 -6.98 -0.19
CA ASP A 342 -28.26 -6.28 -1.21
C ASP A 342 -27.32 -6.05 -2.38
N VAL A 343 -27.59 -6.73 -3.51
CA VAL A 343 -26.66 -6.77 -4.66
C VAL A 343 -26.54 -5.40 -5.32
N ASP A 344 -27.66 -4.65 -5.40
CA ASP A 344 -27.66 -3.31 -6.00
C ASP A 344 -26.85 -2.33 -5.15
N LEU A 345 -27.00 -2.38 -3.83
CA LEU A 345 -26.22 -1.57 -2.89
C LEU A 345 -24.73 -1.94 -2.99
N CYS A 346 -24.41 -3.23 -2.92
CA CYS A 346 -23.05 -3.74 -3.02
C CYS A 346 -22.38 -3.28 -4.34
N GLY A 347 -23.09 -3.42 -5.46
CA GLY A 347 -22.60 -3.00 -6.78
C GLY A 347 -22.33 -1.50 -6.88
N ARG A 348 -23.22 -0.66 -6.32
CA ARG A 348 -23.00 0.80 -6.30
C ARG A 348 -21.78 1.21 -5.47
N LEU A 349 -21.63 0.64 -4.28
CA LEU A 349 -20.51 0.94 -3.39
C LEU A 349 -19.18 0.46 -3.97
N LEU A 350 -19.13 -0.77 -4.49
CA LEU A 350 -17.93 -1.32 -5.12
C LEU A 350 -17.56 -0.53 -6.39
N GLY A 351 -18.57 -0.04 -7.14
CA GLY A 351 -18.37 0.80 -8.31
C GLY A 351 -17.60 2.10 -8.00
N VAL A 352 -17.78 2.67 -6.80
CA VAL A 352 -17.01 3.85 -6.36
C VAL A 352 -15.52 3.53 -6.27
N LEU A 353 -15.17 2.38 -5.67
CA LEU A 353 -13.77 1.96 -5.51
C LEU A 353 -13.14 1.60 -6.85
N LEU A 354 -13.86 0.91 -7.73
CA LEU A 354 -13.39 0.60 -9.07
C LEU A 354 -13.14 1.86 -9.89
N ASN A 355 -14.06 2.83 -9.86
CA ASN A 355 -13.88 4.10 -10.56
C ASN A 355 -12.66 4.88 -10.01
N ARG A 356 -12.42 4.83 -8.68
CA ARG A 356 -11.22 5.46 -8.11
C ARG A 356 -9.94 4.75 -8.59
N ALA A 357 -9.92 3.43 -8.59
CA ALA A 357 -8.77 2.66 -9.08
C ALA A 357 -8.49 2.94 -10.57
N GLU A 358 -9.52 3.06 -11.41
CA GLU A 358 -9.38 3.45 -12.81
C GLU A 358 -8.78 4.86 -12.94
N GLN A 359 -9.24 5.83 -12.14
CA GLN A 359 -8.68 7.19 -12.13
C GLN A 359 -7.21 7.20 -11.71
N ILE A 360 -6.84 6.44 -10.68
CA ILE A 360 -5.45 6.30 -10.25
C ILE A 360 -4.62 5.68 -11.38
N ALA A 361 -5.12 4.66 -12.06
CA ALA A 361 -4.42 4.02 -13.18
C ALA A 361 -4.25 4.96 -14.38
N GLU A 362 -5.25 5.78 -14.70
CA GLU A 362 -5.13 6.81 -15.74
C GLU A 362 -4.07 7.85 -15.37
N GLN A 363 -4.03 8.32 -14.11
CA GLN A 363 -3.02 9.25 -13.62
C GLN A 363 -1.62 8.64 -13.67
N ALA A 364 -1.48 7.36 -13.32
CA ALA A 364 -0.21 6.64 -13.34
C ALA A 364 0.38 6.52 -14.75
N GLN A 365 -0.44 6.48 -15.80
CA GLN A 365 0.03 6.48 -17.19
C GLN A 365 0.65 7.83 -17.60
N GLU A 366 0.26 8.92 -16.93
CA GLU A 366 0.80 10.26 -17.18
C GLU A 366 1.97 10.60 -16.24
N ASN A 367 2.24 9.77 -15.24
CA ASN A 367 3.32 9.96 -14.27
C ASN A 367 4.53 9.09 -14.63
N SER A 368 5.72 9.71 -14.71
CA SER A 368 6.96 9.01 -15.07
C SER A 368 7.35 7.89 -14.12
N PHE A 369 6.88 7.93 -12.86
CA PHE A 369 7.12 6.90 -11.86
C PHE A 369 6.04 5.80 -11.86
N GLY A 370 4.99 5.93 -12.69
CA GLY A 370 3.93 4.94 -12.81
C GLY A 370 3.04 4.80 -11.57
N ILE A 371 2.80 5.90 -10.86
CA ILE A 371 1.91 6.01 -9.69
C ILE A 371 0.88 7.13 -9.91
N GLY A 372 -0.22 7.12 -9.16
CA GLY A 372 -1.33 8.06 -9.36
C GLY A 372 -0.98 9.51 -9.06
N CYS A 373 -0.20 9.79 -8.01
CA CYS A 373 0.18 11.14 -7.61
C CYS A 373 1.60 11.15 -7.02
N SER A 374 2.24 12.31 -7.06
CA SER A 374 3.61 12.48 -6.57
C SER A 374 3.64 13.12 -5.18
N ILE A 375 4.75 12.92 -4.44
CA ILE A 375 4.97 13.54 -3.12
C ILE A 375 5.05 15.07 -3.17
N LYS A 376 5.19 15.66 -4.35
CA LYS A 376 5.13 17.10 -4.55
C LYS A 376 3.72 17.64 -4.67
N GLU A 377 2.76 16.77 -4.92
CA GLU A 377 1.35 17.10 -5.16
C GLU A 377 0.49 16.71 -3.96
N GLU A 378 0.75 15.56 -3.36
CA GLU A 378 -0.05 14.97 -2.30
C GLU A 378 0.83 14.49 -1.12
N SER A 379 0.22 14.19 0.02
CA SER A 379 0.91 13.63 1.17
C SER A 379 1.31 12.17 0.96
N LEU A 380 2.26 11.69 1.76
CA LEU A 380 2.63 10.27 1.76
C LEU A 380 1.44 9.37 2.14
N GLU A 381 0.57 9.84 3.02
CA GLU A 381 -0.63 9.12 3.43
C GLU A 381 -1.59 8.90 2.25
N GLU A 382 -1.82 9.95 1.43
CA GLU A 382 -2.67 9.85 0.24
C GLU A 382 -2.06 8.94 -0.84
N ILE A 383 -0.74 8.99 -1.03
CA ILE A 383 -0.02 8.08 -1.94
C ILE A 383 -0.20 6.62 -1.50
N LEU A 384 -0.04 6.33 -0.21
CA LEU A 384 -0.23 4.99 0.34
C LEU A 384 -1.69 4.56 0.32
N TRP A 385 -2.62 5.49 0.50
CA TRP A 385 -4.04 5.23 0.39
C TRP A 385 -4.45 4.83 -1.04
N ASP A 386 -3.95 5.53 -2.04
CA ASP A 386 -4.15 5.17 -3.44
C ASP A 386 -3.58 3.76 -3.74
N ALA A 387 -2.40 3.45 -3.23
CA ALA A 387 -1.82 2.10 -3.35
C ALA A 387 -2.73 1.04 -2.70
N MET A 388 -3.31 1.33 -1.52
CA MET A 388 -4.24 0.42 -0.85
C MET A 388 -5.53 0.20 -1.66
N ILE A 389 -6.06 1.24 -2.32
CA ILE A 389 -7.21 1.09 -3.22
C ILE A 389 -6.86 0.20 -4.40
N ILE A 390 -5.72 0.42 -5.06
CA ILE A 390 -5.25 -0.40 -6.17
C ILE A 390 -5.09 -1.86 -5.73
N SER A 391 -4.41 -2.11 -4.59
CA SER A 391 -4.20 -3.44 -4.01
C SER A 391 -5.53 -4.16 -3.74
N SER A 392 -6.50 -3.45 -3.15
CA SER A 392 -7.82 -4.03 -2.87
C SER A 392 -8.58 -4.37 -4.16
N MET A 393 -8.44 -3.55 -5.21
CA MET A 393 -9.12 -3.78 -6.49
C MET A 393 -8.41 -4.84 -7.33
N ASP A 394 -7.09 -4.95 -7.28
CA ASP A 394 -6.38 -6.06 -7.90
C ASP A 394 -6.86 -7.41 -7.37
N TYR A 395 -7.00 -7.53 -6.06
CA TYR A 395 -7.56 -8.74 -5.44
C TYR A 395 -8.96 -9.07 -5.95
N VAL A 396 -9.80 -8.05 -6.22
CA VAL A 396 -11.19 -8.23 -6.69
C VAL A 396 -11.27 -8.65 -8.15
N ILE A 397 -10.50 -7.99 -9.03
CA ILE A 397 -10.62 -8.18 -10.49
C ILE A 397 -9.41 -8.87 -11.13
N THR A 398 -8.28 -8.99 -10.44
CA THR A 398 -6.99 -9.50 -10.91
C THR A 398 -6.55 -8.79 -12.20
N ASN A 399 -5.83 -7.70 -12.05
CA ASN A 399 -5.38 -6.85 -13.15
C ASN A 399 -3.84 -6.69 -13.09
N ASN A 400 -3.13 -7.23 -14.08
CA ASN A 400 -1.67 -7.15 -14.14
C ASN A 400 -1.13 -5.71 -14.15
N GLU A 401 -1.91 -4.74 -14.62
CA GLU A 401 -1.54 -3.32 -14.57
C GLU A 401 -1.48 -2.84 -13.11
N TYR A 402 -2.43 -3.25 -12.27
CA TYR A 402 -2.46 -2.90 -10.86
C TYR A 402 -1.29 -3.53 -10.09
N ALA A 403 -0.97 -4.79 -10.34
CA ALA A 403 0.20 -5.45 -9.76
C ALA A 403 1.51 -4.70 -10.09
N THR A 404 1.67 -4.25 -11.35
CA THR A 404 2.81 -3.41 -11.75
C THR A 404 2.82 -2.08 -11.01
N MET A 405 1.66 -1.43 -10.86
CA MET A 405 1.57 -0.17 -10.11
C MET A 405 1.96 -0.35 -8.65
N ILE A 406 1.55 -1.43 -7.99
CA ILE A 406 1.92 -1.71 -6.61
C ILE A 406 3.44 -1.85 -6.45
N GLN A 407 4.11 -2.49 -7.39
CA GLN A 407 5.57 -2.53 -7.42
C GLN A 407 6.19 -1.13 -7.60
N ASN A 408 5.57 -0.28 -8.43
CA ASN A 408 6.01 1.10 -8.60
C ASN A 408 5.84 1.92 -7.33
N TYR A 409 4.72 1.78 -6.61
CA TYR A 409 4.51 2.41 -5.31
C TYR A 409 5.58 1.99 -4.30
N GLN A 410 5.91 0.70 -4.23
CA GLN A 410 6.97 0.19 -3.35
C GLN A 410 8.32 0.83 -3.67
N ASN A 411 8.71 0.86 -4.95
CA ASN A 411 9.94 1.48 -5.39
C ASN A 411 9.96 3.00 -5.11
N TYR A 412 8.83 3.67 -5.36
CA TYR A 412 8.70 5.10 -5.13
C TYR A 412 8.92 5.47 -3.66
N ILE A 413 8.25 4.76 -2.74
CA ILE A 413 8.38 4.97 -1.30
C ILE A 413 9.80 4.66 -0.83
N ALA A 414 10.47 3.71 -1.45
CA ALA A 414 11.84 3.29 -1.14
C ALA A 414 12.94 4.21 -1.71
N GLY A 415 12.58 5.31 -2.39
CA GLY A 415 13.54 6.32 -2.85
C GLY A 415 13.63 6.52 -4.36
N LEU A 416 12.92 5.72 -5.15
CA LEU A 416 12.80 5.92 -6.60
C LEU A 416 11.75 6.99 -6.90
N ASN A 417 11.95 8.18 -6.37
CA ASN A 417 11.05 9.32 -6.47
C ASN A 417 11.83 10.60 -6.76
N GLU A 418 11.13 11.67 -7.14
CA GLU A 418 11.70 12.95 -7.55
C GLU A 418 12.47 13.71 -6.47
N THR A 419 12.45 13.22 -5.23
CA THR A 419 13.20 13.78 -4.10
C THR A 419 14.35 12.88 -3.67
N ALA A 420 14.47 11.68 -4.23
CA ALA A 420 15.41 10.62 -3.83
C ALA A 420 15.30 10.24 -2.34
N VAL A 421 14.18 10.56 -1.68
CA VAL A 421 13.95 10.28 -0.27
C VAL A 421 13.41 8.88 -0.08
N ASN A 422 14.08 8.09 0.75
CA ASN A 422 13.54 6.84 1.25
C ASN A 422 12.63 7.14 2.45
N PHE A 423 11.32 6.96 2.28
CA PHE A 423 10.33 7.18 3.33
C PHE A 423 10.25 6.02 4.34
N ILE A 424 10.87 4.89 4.03
CA ILE A 424 10.93 3.72 4.90
C ILE A 424 12.15 3.87 5.80
N GLN A 425 11.98 4.43 6.99
CA GLN A 425 13.05 4.55 7.97
C GLN A 425 12.92 3.47 9.05
N PHE A 426 13.87 2.56 9.06
CA PHE A 426 14.07 1.66 10.20
C PHE A 426 15.21 2.20 11.07
N PRO A 427 14.98 2.56 12.33
CA PRO A 427 15.91 3.33 13.17
C PRO A 427 17.32 2.75 13.31
N ASN A 428 17.52 1.48 12.97
CA ASN A 428 18.77 0.77 13.23
C ASN A 428 19.53 0.29 11.99
N LYS A 429 19.02 0.51 10.75
CA LYS A 429 19.64 -0.11 9.56
C LYS A 429 19.94 0.84 8.40
N ILE A 430 19.34 2.02 8.35
CA ILE A 430 19.61 2.97 7.26
C ILE A 430 20.40 4.14 7.82
N GLN A 431 21.72 4.03 7.68
CA GLN A 431 22.63 5.13 7.95
C GLN A 431 22.61 6.08 6.75
N PHE A 432 21.89 7.19 6.88
CA PHE A 432 22.06 8.31 5.97
C PHE A 432 23.38 8.99 6.32
N ASP A 433 24.38 8.86 5.47
CA ASP A 433 25.55 9.74 5.46
C ASP A 433 25.16 11.09 4.87
N ILE A 434 24.35 11.85 5.63
CA ILE A 434 24.01 13.22 5.28
C ILE A 434 24.48 14.09 6.44
N ASP A 435 25.49 14.91 6.17
CA ASP A 435 25.99 15.91 7.13
C ASP A 435 25.01 17.06 7.40
N GLU A 436 23.85 17.10 6.75
CA GLU A 436 22.79 18.10 6.94
C GLU A 436 21.60 17.52 7.71
N LYS A 437 21.80 17.32 9.01
CA LYS A 437 20.84 16.69 9.92
C LYS A 437 19.59 17.51 10.23
N GLU A 438 19.51 18.78 9.90
CA GLU A 438 18.44 19.64 10.40
C GLU A 438 17.21 19.75 9.48
N GLU A 439 17.34 19.67 8.18
CA GLU A 439 16.18 19.75 7.26
C GLU A 439 15.51 18.39 6.98
N MET A 440 16.25 17.30 7.07
CA MET A 440 15.72 15.95 6.83
C MET A 440 15.20 15.23 8.08
N SER A 441 15.39 15.79 9.27
CA SER A 441 14.81 15.22 10.50
C SER A 441 13.27 15.26 10.53
N ASN A 442 12.66 16.03 9.65
CA ASN A 442 11.21 16.13 9.50
C ASN A 442 10.63 15.28 8.36
N LEU A 443 11.50 14.60 7.58
CA LEU A 443 11.12 13.68 6.52
C LEU A 443 11.32 12.22 7.01
N ILE A 444 10.49 11.83 7.93
CA ILE A 444 10.45 10.95 8.76
C ILE A 444 9.86 9.62 8.72
N GLY A 445 10.13 8.71 9.24
CA GLY A 445 9.71 7.35 9.40
C GLY A 445 8.20 7.15 9.17
N LEU A 446 7.81 6.01 8.63
CA LEU A 446 6.40 5.67 8.54
C LEU A 446 5.81 5.66 9.95
N ASP A 447 4.75 6.42 10.18
CA ASP A 447 3.90 6.26 11.33
C ASP A 447 3.16 4.90 11.28
N TYR A 448 2.29 4.63 12.22
CA TYR A 448 1.64 3.32 12.27
C TYR A 448 0.58 3.11 11.18
N VAL A 449 -0.11 4.15 10.69
CA VAL A 449 -1.05 4.04 9.55
C VAL A 449 -0.27 3.77 8.27
N ASN A 450 0.75 4.56 8.02
CA ASN A 450 1.61 4.40 6.85
C ASN A 450 2.36 3.07 6.88
N THR A 451 2.81 2.62 8.06
CA THR A 451 3.42 1.28 8.21
C THR A 451 2.43 0.17 7.89
N ALA A 452 1.18 0.28 8.35
CA ALA A 452 0.14 -0.71 8.05
C ALA A 452 -0.18 -0.77 6.54
N SER A 453 -0.28 0.38 5.89
CA SER A 453 -0.50 0.48 4.44
C SER A 453 0.68 -0.12 3.66
N TYR A 454 1.89 0.16 4.08
CA TYR A 454 3.08 -0.41 3.45
C TYR A 454 3.18 -1.94 3.62
N ILE A 455 2.79 -2.46 4.79
CA ILE A 455 2.67 -3.92 5.02
C ILE A 455 1.68 -4.55 4.02
N MET A 456 0.58 -3.87 3.71
CA MET A 456 -0.39 -4.37 2.72
C MET A 456 0.21 -4.41 1.31
N ILE A 457 0.94 -3.37 0.90
CA ILE A 457 1.68 -3.33 -0.37
C ILE A 457 2.66 -4.51 -0.47
N LEU A 458 3.50 -4.72 0.54
CA LEU A 458 4.45 -5.84 0.58
C LEU A 458 3.74 -7.19 0.49
N SER A 459 2.59 -7.33 1.16
CA SER A 459 1.83 -8.58 1.16
C SER A 459 1.29 -8.94 -0.21
N GLU A 460 0.86 -7.95 -0.98
CA GLU A 460 0.43 -8.16 -2.36
C GLU A 460 1.60 -8.59 -3.24
N ILE A 461 2.71 -7.86 -3.21
CA ILE A 461 3.92 -8.20 -3.97
C ILE A 461 4.34 -9.65 -3.67
N MET A 462 4.49 -9.98 -2.38
CA MET A 462 4.87 -11.32 -1.93
C MET A 462 3.82 -12.40 -2.29
N SER A 463 2.56 -12.04 -2.52
CA SER A 463 1.52 -12.96 -2.95
C SER A 463 1.64 -13.33 -4.44
N HIS A 464 2.08 -12.38 -5.26
CA HIS A 464 2.32 -12.59 -6.69
C HIS A 464 3.57 -13.41 -6.96
N GLU A 465 4.66 -13.17 -6.20
CA GLU A 465 5.90 -13.98 -6.27
C GLU A 465 5.66 -15.47 -6.01
N GLN A 466 4.51 -15.83 -5.50
CA GLN A 466 4.15 -17.21 -5.17
C GLN A 466 3.37 -17.93 -6.29
N GLU A 467 2.82 -17.19 -7.21
CA GLU A 467 2.03 -17.74 -8.30
C GLU A 467 2.91 -18.05 -9.54
N GLU A 468 4.15 -17.51 -9.58
CA GLU A 468 5.19 -17.81 -10.58
C GLU A 468 6.02 -19.04 -10.21
#